data_fe040a146fb50c057fa7bb225215393b
#
_entry.id   fe040a146fb50c057fa7bb225215393b
#
_cell.length_a   1.000
_cell.length_b   1.000
_cell.length_c   1.000
_cell.angle_alpha   90.00
_cell.angle_beta   90.00
_cell.angle_gamma   90.00
#
_symmetry.space_group_name_H-M   'P 1'
#
loop_
_entity.id
_entity.type
_entity.pdbx_description
1 polymer ?
#
loop_
_entity_poly.entity_id
_entity_poly.type
_entity_poly.pdbx_seq_one_letter_code
_entity_poly.pdbx_strand_id
1 'polypeptide(L)'
;AFRRDRLSDLSTGNGKVVVNRAMSLDGFIAGPGHTMEWIFDFVAPDDFAEVAAATGAMLVGRRTWEVGDRMEAEEPGSTDYPFSGPMFLLTHRPLEPPDPEVTILSGDIGEAVATALDAAGGKNLEILGADVASQCLQRGLVDEILVYVLPVLLGDGIRFSSPGVARTALEPI
;
A
#
# COMPACT_ATOMS: atom_id res chain seq x y z
N ALA A 1 13.65 -18.38 3.79
CA ALA A 1 14.66 -17.33 3.63
C ALA A 1 14.28 -16.51 2.42
N PHE A 2 13.77 -15.30 2.64
CA PHE A 2 13.54 -14.33 1.56
C PHE A 2 14.88 -14.02 0.87
N ARG A 3 14.92 -14.08 -0.45
CA ARG A 3 16.08 -13.60 -1.21
C ARG A 3 16.05 -12.07 -1.15
N ARG A 4 16.92 -11.49 -0.34
CA ARG A 4 17.13 -10.03 -0.20
C ARG A 4 17.83 -9.37 -1.40
N ASP A 5 18.34 -10.16 -2.34
CA ASP A 5 19.29 -9.69 -3.37
C ASP A 5 18.67 -8.81 -4.48
N ARG A 6 17.35 -8.60 -4.50
CA ARG A 6 16.67 -7.79 -5.52
C ARG A 6 15.92 -6.56 -5.01
N LEU A 7 15.87 -6.35 -3.69
CA LEU A 7 15.22 -5.16 -3.12
C LEU A 7 16.09 -3.89 -3.28
N SER A 8 17.39 -4.06 -3.53
CA SER A 8 18.30 -2.93 -3.73
C SER A 8 17.97 -2.07 -4.97
N ASP A 9 17.31 -2.63 -5.98
CA ASP A 9 16.91 -1.88 -7.16
C ASP A 9 15.64 -1.03 -6.94
N LEU A 10 14.84 -1.37 -5.91
CA LEU A 10 13.71 -0.55 -5.47
C LEU A 10 14.16 0.69 -4.69
N SER A 11 15.37 0.65 -4.12
CA SER A 11 15.92 1.72 -3.27
C SER A 11 16.42 2.95 -4.03
N THR A 12 16.40 2.95 -5.36
CA THR A 12 16.94 4.04 -6.16
C THR A 12 16.01 5.24 -6.31
N GLY A 13 14.89 5.30 -5.55
CA GLY A 13 14.07 6.50 -5.37
C GLY A 13 13.92 7.38 -6.62
N ASN A 14 13.46 6.81 -7.74
CA ASN A 14 13.35 7.52 -9.02
C ASN A 14 11.97 8.13 -9.25
N GLY A 15 11.22 8.39 -8.21
CA GLY A 15 9.88 8.97 -8.33
C GLY A 15 8.87 8.01 -8.99
N LYS A 16 8.91 6.73 -8.64
CA LYS A 16 7.99 5.71 -9.14
C LYS A 16 6.73 5.61 -8.29
N VAL A 17 5.65 5.21 -8.93
CA VAL A 17 4.40 4.82 -8.26
C VAL A 17 4.43 3.31 -8.02
N VAL A 18 4.49 2.91 -6.75
CA VAL A 18 4.70 1.52 -6.34
C VAL A 18 3.48 1.00 -5.60
N VAL A 19 2.99 -0.16 -5.98
CA VAL A 19 2.02 -0.94 -5.18
C VAL A 19 2.79 -1.98 -4.38
N ASN A 20 2.85 -1.83 -3.06
CA ASN A 20 3.53 -2.74 -2.15
C ASN A 20 2.53 -3.48 -1.27
N ARG A 21 2.57 -4.83 -1.24
CA ARG A 21 1.59 -5.65 -0.51
C ARG A 21 2.10 -7.01 -0.07
N ALA A 22 1.69 -7.40 1.12
CA ALA A 22 1.63 -8.81 1.49
C ALA A 22 0.37 -9.46 0.87
N MET A 23 0.48 -10.71 0.44
CA MET A 23 -0.60 -11.48 -0.18
C MET A 23 -0.51 -12.94 0.25
N SER A 24 -1.65 -13.55 0.58
CA SER A 24 -1.74 -14.99 0.80
C SER A 24 -1.45 -15.77 -0.48
N LEU A 25 -1.11 -17.03 -0.36
CA LEU A 25 -0.83 -17.91 -1.51
C LEU A 25 -2.05 -18.04 -2.45
N ASP A 26 -3.26 -17.91 -1.93
CA ASP A 26 -4.52 -17.94 -2.70
C ASP A 26 -5.02 -16.55 -3.14
N GLY A 27 -4.19 -15.49 -3.00
CA GLY A 27 -4.38 -14.21 -3.66
C GLY A 27 -5.17 -13.15 -2.88
N PHE A 28 -5.26 -13.27 -1.55
CA PHE A 28 -5.91 -12.27 -0.69
C PHE A 28 -4.89 -11.36 -0.02
N ILE A 29 -5.22 -10.08 0.10
CA ILE A 29 -4.43 -9.05 0.79
C ILE A 29 -5.00 -8.66 2.15
N ALA A 30 -6.23 -9.06 2.42
CA ALA A 30 -6.87 -9.00 3.73
C ALA A 30 -7.86 -10.17 3.84
N GLY A 31 -8.08 -10.68 5.05
CA GLY A 31 -9.05 -11.72 5.34
C GLY A 31 -10.49 -11.18 5.39
N PRO A 32 -11.48 -12.03 5.74
CA PRO A 32 -12.85 -11.63 5.98
C PRO A 32 -12.92 -10.49 7.01
N GLY A 33 -13.81 -9.52 6.81
CA GLY A 33 -13.90 -8.36 7.70
C GLY A 33 -12.71 -7.39 7.63
N HIS A 34 -11.87 -7.52 6.60
CA HIS A 34 -10.64 -6.72 6.43
C HIS A 34 -9.57 -6.99 7.49
N THR A 35 -9.50 -8.22 7.99
CA THR A 35 -8.47 -8.62 8.95
C THR A 35 -7.10 -8.68 8.28
N MET A 36 -6.07 -8.14 8.95
CA MET A 36 -4.71 -8.08 8.44
C MET A 36 -3.66 -8.66 9.40
N GLU A 37 -4.07 -9.05 10.60
CA GLU A 37 -3.22 -9.53 11.69
C GLU A 37 -2.41 -10.77 11.29
N TRP A 38 -2.95 -11.61 10.40
CA TRP A 38 -2.29 -12.79 9.85
C TRP A 38 -0.96 -12.50 9.14
N ILE A 39 -0.75 -11.26 8.67
CA ILE A 39 0.49 -10.85 8.00
C ILE A 39 1.66 -10.91 8.98
N PHE A 40 1.45 -10.49 10.21
CA PHE A 40 2.48 -10.40 11.24
C PHE A 40 2.95 -11.76 11.78
N ASP A 41 2.25 -12.85 11.46
CA ASP A 41 2.75 -14.21 11.71
C ASP A 41 3.95 -14.56 10.82
N PHE A 42 4.17 -13.83 9.71
CA PHE A 42 5.16 -14.14 8.69
C PHE A 42 6.19 -13.04 8.44
N VAL A 43 5.85 -11.80 8.71
CA VAL A 43 6.70 -10.63 8.45
C VAL A 43 6.80 -9.75 9.68
N ALA A 44 7.99 -9.20 9.90
CA ALA A 44 8.23 -8.18 10.91
C ALA A 44 8.31 -6.78 10.28
N PRO A 45 8.10 -5.70 11.03
CA PRO A 45 8.25 -4.32 10.52
C PRO A 45 9.58 -4.08 9.82
N ASP A 46 10.68 -4.64 10.30
CA ASP A 46 12.02 -4.51 9.73
C ASP A 46 12.15 -5.11 8.31
N ASP A 47 11.27 -6.05 7.94
CA ASP A 47 11.27 -6.64 6.60
C ASP A 47 10.85 -5.61 5.52
N PHE A 48 10.18 -4.54 5.92
CA PHE A 48 9.76 -3.44 5.05
C PHE A 48 10.71 -2.24 5.07
N ALA A 49 11.79 -2.26 5.85
CA ALA A 49 12.66 -1.11 6.08
C ALA A 49 13.27 -0.55 4.78
N GLU A 50 13.67 -1.42 3.84
CA GLU A 50 14.24 -0.99 2.54
C GLU A 50 13.20 -0.28 1.68
N VAL A 51 11.98 -0.80 1.61
CA VAL A 51 10.88 -0.19 0.85
C VAL A 51 10.48 1.14 1.49
N ALA A 52 10.34 1.17 2.81
CA ALA A 52 10.03 2.40 3.55
C ALA A 52 11.10 3.49 3.34
N ALA A 53 12.39 3.12 3.31
CA ALA A 53 13.48 4.06 3.02
C ALA A 53 13.42 4.63 1.60
N ALA A 54 12.94 3.85 0.63
CA ALA A 54 12.74 4.28 -0.75
C ALA A 54 11.44 5.09 -0.96
N THR A 55 10.50 5.02 -0.02
CA THR A 55 9.21 5.71 -0.05
C THR A 55 9.35 7.15 0.43
N GLY A 56 8.82 8.09 -0.34
CA GLY A 56 8.80 9.52 -0.01
C GLY A 56 7.41 10.03 0.38
N ALA A 57 6.35 9.37 -0.07
CA ALA A 57 4.97 9.65 0.30
C ALA A 57 4.10 8.40 0.18
N MET A 58 2.97 8.39 0.87
CA MET A 58 1.95 7.34 0.76
C MET A 58 0.61 7.90 0.32
N LEU A 59 -0.08 7.18 -0.58
CA LEU A 59 -1.47 7.44 -0.95
C LEU A 59 -2.33 6.26 -0.52
N VAL A 60 -3.25 6.51 0.41
CA VAL A 60 -4.03 5.49 1.09
C VAL A 60 -5.51 5.64 0.77
N GLY A 61 -6.22 4.54 0.53
CA GLY A 61 -7.66 4.54 0.40
C GLY A 61 -8.37 4.55 1.77
N ARG A 62 -9.57 5.14 1.83
CA ARG A 62 -10.37 5.31 3.06
C ARG A 62 -10.47 4.03 3.90
N ARG A 63 -10.82 2.91 3.28
CA ARG A 63 -11.01 1.66 4.02
C ARG A 63 -9.72 1.13 4.64
N THR A 64 -8.61 1.27 3.93
CA THR A 64 -7.29 0.88 4.46
C THR A 64 -6.91 1.74 5.64
N TRP A 65 -7.18 3.05 5.56
CA TRP A 65 -7.02 3.95 6.68
C TRP A 65 -7.84 3.52 7.89
N GLU A 66 -9.15 3.27 7.72
CA GLU A 66 -10.05 2.84 8.79
C GLU A 66 -9.62 1.49 9.43
N VAL A 67 -9.02 0.59 8.64
CA VAL A 67 -8.47 -0.67 9.16
C VAL A 67 -7.23 -0.40 10.02
N GLY A 68 -6.31 0.43 9.53
CA GLY A 68 -5.11 0.81 10.28
C GLY A 68 -5.44 1.50 11.60
N ASP A 69 -6.35 2.47 11.58
CA ASP A 69 -6.83 3.19 12.76
C ASP A 69 -7.45 2.24 13.81
N ARG A 70 -8.26 1.27 13.35
CA ARG A 70 -8.83 0.24 14.22
C ARG A 70 -7.75 -0.65 14.83
N MET A 71 -6.80 -1.13 14.04
CA MET A 71 -5.72 -2.00 14.53
C MET A 71 -4.87 -1.27 15.56
N GLU A 72 -4.52 -0.02 15.32
CA GLU A 72 -3.76 0.80 16.26
C GLU A 72 -4.54 1.07 17.56
N ALA A 73 -5.87 1.22 17.48
CA ALA A 73 -6.71 1.39 18.67
C ALA A 73 -6.85 0.09 19.50
N GLU A 74 -6.85 -1.08 18.85
CA GLU A 74 -6.94 -2.39 19.51
C GLU A 74 -5.59 -2.82 20.10
N GLU A 75 -4.50 -2.58 19.38
CA GLU A 75 -3.14 -2.92 19.78
C GLU A 75 -2.17 -1.79 19.37
N PRO A 76 -1.85 -0.86 20.29
CA PRO A 76 -0.94 0.24 20.02
C PRO A 76 0.43 -0.25 19.53
N GLY A 77 0.89 0.31 18.39
CA GLY A 77 2.12 -0.09 17.71
C GLY A 77 1.95 -1.27 16.74
N SER A 78 0.74 -1.80 16.57
CA SER A 78 0.47 -2.90 15.63
C SER A 78 0.64 -2.49 14.17
N THR A 79 0.55 -1.20 13.89
CA THR A 79 0.72 -0.62 12.55
C THR A 79 2.05 0.09 12.35
N ASP A 80 3.03 -0.17 13.21
CA ASP A 80 4.37 0.41 13.12
C ASP A 80 5.06 0.03 11.81
N TYR A 81 4.73 0.77 10.77
CA TYR A 81 5.43 0.73 9.50
C TYR A 81 6.56 1.78 9.54
N PRO A 82 7.80 1.45 9.17
CA PRO A 82 8.95 2.34 9.37
C PRO A 82 8.99 3.51 8.36
N PHE A 83 7.90 4.26 8.28
CA PHE A 83 7.71 5.40 7.40
C PHE A 83 7.20 6.61 8.20
N SER A 84 7.77 7.78 7.93
CA SER A 84 7.43 9.04 8.60
C SER A 84 7.25 10.23 7.64
N GLY A 85 6.99 9.95 6.36
CA GLY A 85 6.79 10.98 5.35
C GLY A 85 5.32 11.42 5.20
N PRO A 86 5.04 12.29 4.23
CA PRO A 86 3.68 12.76 3.91
C PRO A 86 2.72 11.60 3.62
N MET A 87 1.54 11.64 4.24
CA MET A 87 0.47 10.69 4.03
C MET A 87 -0.75 11.38 3.44
N PHE A 88 -1.27 10.84 2.35
CA PHE A 88 -2.44 11.34 1.63
C PHE A 88 -3.56 10.31 1.71
N LEU A 89 -4.74 10.77 2.10
CA LEU A 89 -5.95 9.94 2.14
C LEU A 89 -6.88 10.32 0.99
N LEU A 90 -7.09 9.41 0.05
CA LEU A 90 -8.07 9.61 -1.01
C LEU A 90 -9.47 9.24 -0.53
N THR A 91 -10.32 10.24 -0.37
CA THR A 91 -11.69 10.06 0.10
C THR A 91 -12.59 11.22 -0.30
N HIS A 92 -13.88 10.95 -0.52
CA HIS A 92 -14.92 11.96 -0.70
C HIS A 92 -15.61 12.37 0.62
N ARG A 93 -15.22 11.76 1.73
CA ARG A 93 -15.78 12.02 3.06
C ARG A 93 -14.68 12.54 3.98
N PRO A 94 -14.92 13.61 4.76
CA PRO A 94 -13.95 14.09 5.72
C PRO A 94 -13.63 13.02 6.79
N LEU A 95 -12.48 13.16 7.45
CA LEU A 95 -12.19 12.46 8.69
C LEU A 95 -12.85 13.19 9.86
N GLU A 96 -13.45 12.44 10.76
CA GLU A 96 -14.04 12.96 11.99
C GLU A 96 -13.59 12.08 13.18
N PRO A 97 -12.76 12.58 14.08
CA PRO A 97 -12.10 13.90 14.04
C PRO A 97 -11.07 14.03 12.92
N PRO A 98 -10.72 15.27 12.50
CA PRO A 98 -9.64 15.51 11.55
C PRO A 98 -8.30 15.03 12.10
N ASP A 99 -7.50 14.36 11.26
CA ASP A 99 -6.13 14.01 11.58
C ASP A 99 -5.18 15.05 10.94
N PRO A 100 -4.40 15.80 11.74
CA PRO A 100 -3.49 16.84 11.23
C PRO A 100 -2.28 16.29 10.46
N GLU A 101 -1.95 15.00 10.63
CA GLU A 101 -0.82 14.36 9.96
C GLU A 101 -1.16 13.84 8.57
N VAL A 102 -2.46 13.89 8.20
CA VAL A 102 -2.97 13.34 6.95
C VAL A 102 -3.56 14.43 6.06
N THR A 103 -3.10 14.48 4.82
CA THR A 103 -3.67 15.36 3.80
C THR A 103 -4.82 14.65 3.08
N ILE A 104 -6.03 15.21 3.17
CA ILE A 104 -7.20 14.68 2.46
C ILE A 104 -7.15 15.12 1.01
N LEU A 105 -7.22 14.15 0.09
CA LEU A 105 -7.43 14.38 -1.34
C LEU A 105 -8.81 13.85 -1.74
N SER A 106 -9.46 14.58 -2.64
CA SER A 106 -10.75 14.19 -3.21
C SER A 106 -10.76 14.49 -4.70
N GLY A 107 -11.47 13.67 -5.49
CA GLY A 107 -11.59 13.88 -6.93
C GLY A 107 -10.87 12.83 -7.77
N ASP A 108 -10.18 13.26 -8.83
CA ASP A 108 -9.56 12.37 -9.81
C ASP A 108 -8.32 11.67 -9.25
N ILE A 109 -8.23 10.34 -9.50
CA ILE A 109 -7.10 9.54 -9.03
C ILE A 109 -5.76 9.98 -9.64
N GLY A 110 -5.74 10.45 -10.88
CA GLY A 110 -4.51 10.92 -11.54
C GLY A 110 -3.99 12.20 -10.89
N GLU A 111 -4.88 13.13 -10.52
CA GLU A 111 -4.52 14.36 -9.79
C GLU A 111 -4.02 14.03 -8.38
N ALA A 112 -4.67 13.07 -7.70
CA ALA A 112 -4.23 12.62 -6.38
C ALA A 112 -2.83 11.98 -6.43
N VAL A 113 -2.59 11.10 -7.41
CA VAL A 113 -1.27 10.48 -7.62
C VAL A 113 -0.21 11.54 -7.93
N ALA A 114 -0.49 12.49 -8.84
CA ALA A 114 0.46 13.55 -9.18
C ALA A 114 0.82 14.40 -7.97
N THR A 115 -0.17 14.79 -7.16
CA THR A 115 0.04 15.58 -5.94
C THR A 115 0.89 14.84 -4.92
N ALA A 116 0.57 13.56 -4.67
CA ALA A 116 1.30 12.76 -3.69
C ALA A 116 2.72 12.41 -4.16
N LEU A 117 2.91 12.16 -5.48
CA LEU A 117 4.21 11.89 -6.07
C LEU A 117 5.13 13.12 -6.03
N ASP A 118 4.60 14.32 -6.25
CA ASP A 118 5.36 15.56 -6.11
C ASP A 118 5.86 15.73 -4.67
N ALA A 119 5.01 15.45 -3.68
CA ALA A 119 5.37 15.49 -2.27
C ALA A 119 6.38 14.41 -1.86
N ALA A 120 6.54 13.35 -2.64
CA ALA A 120 7.53 12.31 -2.39
C ALA A 120 8.99 12.78 -2.58
N GLY A 121 9.20 13.98 -3.16
CA GLY A 121 10.51 14.62 -3.22
C GLY A 121 11.56 13.83 -4.00
N GLY A 122 11.17 13.15 -5.08
CA GLY A 122 12.03 12.31 -5.92
C GLY A 122 12.16 10.87 -5.43
N LYS A 123 11.59 10.50 -4.30
CA LYS A 123 11.42 9.12 -3.86
C LYS A 123 10.11 8.53 -4.41
N ASN A 124 9.85 7.27 -4.11
CA ASN A 124 8.67 6.57 -4.58
C ASN A 124 7.40 7.02 -3.85
N LEU A 125 6.29 7.00 -4.57
CA LEU A 125 4.95 7.05 -3.99
C LEU A 125 4.44 5.62 -3.78
N GLU A 126 4.16 5.26 -2.55
CA GLU A 126 3.55 3.96 -2.22
C GLU A 126 2.03 4.06 -2.18
N ILE A 127 1.36 3.16 -2.92
CA ILE A 127 -0.09 3.08 -2.99
C ILE A 127 -0.60 1.98 -2.05
N LEU A 128 -1.46 2.36 -1.11
CA LEU A 128 -2.09 1.43 -0.18
C LEU A 128 -3.62 1.36 -0.38
N GLY A 129 -4.15 0.16 -0.32
CA GLY A 129 -5.58 -0.10 -0.48
C GLY A 129 -5.94 -0.70 -1.86
N ALA A 130 -6.79 -1.75 -1.84
CA ALA A 130 -7.15 -2.52 -3.05
C ALA A 130 -7.81 -1.66 -4.13
N ASP A 131 -8.73 -0.80 -3.71
CA ASP A 131 -9.51 0.04 -4.63
C ASP A 131 -8.65 1.12 -5.29
N VAL A 132 -7.87 1.86 -4.50
CA VAL A 132 -6.95 2.90 -5.01
C VAL A 132 -5.94 2.30 -5.97
N ALA A 133 -5.32 1.16 -5.62
CA ALA A 133 -4.39 0.49 -6.50
C ALA A 133 -5.06 -0.01 -7.80
N SER A 134 -6.29 -0.53 -7.71
CA SER A 134 -7.04 -0.96 -8.90
C SER A 134 -7.33 0.21 -9.83
N GLN A 135 -7.73 1.36 -9.31
CA GLN A 135 -7.92 2.58 -10.09
C GLN A 135 -6.62 3.04 -10.76
N CYS A 136 -5.51 3.02 -10.01
CA CYS A 136 -4.19 3.36 -10.56
C CYS A 136 -3.77 2.40 -11.67
N LEU A 137 -3.96 1.09 -11.49
CA LEU A 137 -3.64 0.08 -12.51
C LEU A 137 -4.49 0.26 -13.78
N GLN A 138 -5.80 0.51 -13.64
CA GLN A 138 -6.68 0.76 -14.77
C GLN A 138 -6.29 1.99 -15.59
N ARG A 139 -5.69 2.98 -14.96
CA ARG A 139 -5.22 4.23 -15.58
C ARG A 139 -3.76 4.16 -16.07
N GLY A 140 -3.05 3.04 -15.84
CA GLY A 140 -1.63 2.92 -16.17
C GLY A 140 -0.72 3.87 -15.36
N LEU A 141 -1.10 4.15 -14.11
CA LEU A 141 -0.37 5.04 -13.21
C LEU A 141 0.63 4.30 -12.31
N VAL A 142 0.70 2.98 -12.38
CA VAL A 142 1.59 2.16 -11.55
C VAL A 142 2.83 1.78 -12.35
N ASP A 143 4.00 2.08 -11.81
CA ASP A 143 5.28 1.71 -12.42
C ASP A 143 5.75 0.34 -11.95
N GLU A 144 5.57 0.02 -10.67
CA GLU A 144 6.06 -1.24 -10.08
C GLU A 144 5.06 -1.84 -9.10
N ILE A 145 5.08 -3.16 -9.02
CA ILE A 145 4.31 -3.94 -8.05
C ILE A 145 5.26 -4.83 -7.27
N LEU A 146 5.33 -4.65 -5.96
CA LEU A 146 6.04 -5.51 -5.03
C LEU A 146 5.05 -6.34 -4.24
N VAL A 147 5.18 -7.66 -4.31
CA VAL A 147 4.29 -8.59 -3.59
C VAL A 147 5.09 -9.56 -2.75
N TYR A 148 4.81 -9.57 -1.45
CA TYR A 148 5.28 -10.59 -0.52
C TYR A 148 4.25 -11.72 -0.49
N VAL A 149 4.52 -12.82 -1.17
CA VAL A 149 3.62 -13.98 -1.16
C VAL A 149 3.89 -14.78 0.11
N LEU A 150 2.92 -14.81 1.01
CA LEU A 150 3.02 -15.46 2.31
C LEU A 150 2.49 -16.92 2.24
N PRO A 151 3.08 -17.87 2.97
CA PRO A 151 2.74 -19.27 2.89
C PRO A 151 1.49 -19.63 3.69
N VAL A 152 0.38 -18.97 3.38
CA VAL A 152 -0.93 -19.16 4.03
C VAL A 152 -2.05 -19.13 3.00
N LEU A 153 -3.10 -19.89 3.24
CA LEU A 153 -4.36 -19.85 2.50
C LEU A 153 -5.43 -19.23 3.41
N LEU A 154 -6.07 -18.18 2.94
CA LEU A 154 -7.14 -17.51 3.69
C LEU A 154 -8.55 -18.01 3.31
N GLY A 155 -8.72 -18.50 2.06
CA GLY A 155 -9.97 -19.03 1.56
C GLY A 155 -11.02 -17.98 1.20
N ASP A 156 -11.04 -16.84 1.89
CA ASP A 156 -11.96 -15.72 1.67
C ASP A 156 -11.31 -14.39 2.09
N GLY A 157 -11.83 -13.27 1.61
CA GLY A 157 -11.31 -11.93 1.96
C GLY A 157 -11.24 -10.98 0.77
N ILE A 158 -10.35 -10.00 0.88
CA ILE A 158 -10.09 -8.98 -0.15
C ILE A 158 -8.97 -9.45 -1.06
N ARG A 159 -9.27 -9.60 -2.35
CA ARG A 159 -8.28 -10.02 -3.34
C ARG A 159 -7.30 -8.89 -3.68
N PHE A 160 -6.11 -9.30 -4.11
CA PHE A 160 -5.07 -8.38 -4.60
C PHE A 160 -5.59 -7.46 -5.72
N SER A 161 -6.29 -8.00 -6.70
CA SER A 161 -6.90 -7.23 -7.78
C SER A 161 -8.42 -7.26 -7.68
N SER A 162 -9.06 -6.11 -7.85
CA SER A 162 -10.52 -6.00 -7.92
C SER A 162 -11.04 -6.58 -9.24
N PRO A 163 -12.29 -7.09 -9.26
CA PRO A 163 -12.95 -7.46 -10.50
C PRO A 163 -12.97 -6.28 -11.48
N GLY A 164 -12.69 -6.55 -12.76
CA GLY A 164 -12.69 -5.53 -13.81
C GLY A 164 -11.33 -4.93 -14.17
N VAL A 165 -10.27 -5.29 -13.45
CA VAL A 165 -8.90 -4.98 -13.90
C VAL A 165 -8.63 -5.77 -15.18
N ALA A 166 -8.30 -5.08 -16.27
CA ALA A 166 -7.98 -5.69 -17.54
C ALA A 166 -6.71 -6.55 -17.44
N ARG A 167 -6.60 -7.57 -18.30
CA ARG A 167 -5.36 -8.34 -18.41
C ARG A 167 -4.18 -7.42 -18.71
N THR A 168 -3.27 -7.32 -17.76
CA THR A 168 -2.04 -6.53 -17.86
C THR A 168 -0.85 -7.48 -17.78
N ALA A 169 0.06 -7.40 -18.75
CA ALA A 169 1.33 -8.12 -18.70
C ALA A 169 2.31 -7.36 -17.82
N LEU A 170 3.01 -8.09 -16.94
CA LEU A 170 4.04 -7.53 -16.07
C LEU A 170 5.38 -8.14 -16.44
N GLU A 171 6.43 -7.35 -16.36
CA GLU A 171 7.81 -7.81 -16.53
C GLU A 171 8.43 -8.03 -15.15
N PRO A 172 8.98 -9.22 -14.84
CA PRO A 172 9.66 -9.45 -13.58
C PRO A 172 10.97 -8.67 -13.55
N ILE A 173 11.23 -7.99 -12.45
CA ILE A 173 12.45 -7.23 -12.17
C ILE A 173 13.27 -7.90 -11.06
#